data_6ca6ef56b24019263237b4e2ed044cc4
#
_entry.id   6ca6ef56b24019263237b4e2ed044cc4
#
_cell.length_a   1.000
_cell.length_b   1.000
_cell.length_c   1.000
_cell.angle_alpha   90.00
_cell.angle_beta   90.00
_cell.angle_gamma   90.00
#
_symmetry.space_group_name_H-M   'P 1'
#
loop_
_entity.id
_entity.type
_entity.pdbx_description
1 polymer ?
#
loop_
_entity_poly.entity_id
_entity_poly.type
_entity_poly.pdbx_seq_one_letter_code
_entity_poly.pdbx_strand_id
1 'polypeptide(L)'
;TKEFSGARDYLKQRMAEAGLKVHEDPAGNIIGRYPGKVERPAVMTGSHFDTVFHGGNFDGQAGVCAALEAARVMSENHITPYYPIDFIAMPEEEGTRFGGGLFGSRAICCGVTPDELKEIKDADKITLYQALKDYGLNPDEIESARKKPEDIAAFIELHIEQGPVLEQNQKDR
;
A
#
# COMPACT_ATOMS: atom_id res chain seq x y z
N THR A 1 7.37 -4.28 -13.52
CA THR A 1 8.64 -3.82 -14.10
C THR A 1 9.80 -4.03 -13.12
N LYS A 2 11.04 -3.89 -13.60
CA LYS A 2 12.24 -3.98 -12.76
C LYS A 2 12.27 -2.84 -11.73
N GLU A 3 11.84 -1.66 -12.12
CA GLU A 3 11.77 -0.47 -11.27
C GLU A 3 10.77 -0.68 -10.12
N PHE A 4 9.61 -1.23 -10.44
CA PHE A 4 8.59 -1.57 -9.44
C PHE A 4 9.11 -2.59 -8.42
N SER A 5 9.80 -3.66 -8.87
CA SER A 5 10.42 -4.62 -7.98
C SER A 5 11.51 -3.98 -7.11
N GLY A 6 12.30 -3.06 -7.67
CA GLY A 6 13.30 -2.30 -6.93
C GLY A 6 12.68 -1.42 -5.83
N ALA A 7 11.59 -0.73 -6.14
CA ALA A 7 10.85 0.08 -5.16
C ALA A 7 10.28 -0.80 -4.02
N ARG A 8 9.68 -1.96 -4.37
CA ARG A 8 9.21 -2.95 -3.40
C ARG A 8 10.30 -3.37 -2.41
N ASP A 9 11.43 -3.81 -2.95
CA ASP A 9 12.53 -4.33 -2.14
C ASP A 9 13.13 -3.23 -1.25
N TYR A 10 13.24 -2.01 -1.77
CA TYR A 10 13.64 -0.84 -1.00
C TYR A 10 12.68 -0.53 0.15
N LEU A 11 11.36 -0.52 -0.11
CA LEU A 11 10.35 -0.25 0.92
C LEU A 11 10.37 -1.33 2.02
N LYS A 12 10.45 -2.61 1.65
CA LYS A 12 10.59 -3.69 2.63
C LYS A 12 11.81 -3.51 3.52
N GLN A 13 12.94 -3.14 2.92
CA GLN A 13 14.17 -2.88 3.66
C GLN A 13 14.00 -1.70 4.63
N ARG A 14 13.47 -0.57 4.16
CA ARG A 14 13.26 0.62 5.01
C ARG A 14 12.28 0.35 6.16
N MET A 15 11.21 -0.37 5.90
CA MET A 15 10.26 -0.79 6.93
C MET A 15 10.93 -1.69 7.98
N ALA A 16 11.74 -2.65 7.56
CA ALA A 16 12.48 -3.52 8.47
C ALA A 16 13.51 -2.74 9.32
N GLU A 17 14.22 -1.79 8.72
CA GLU A 17 15.17 -0.91 9.43
C GLU A 17 14.47 0.00 10.44
N ALA A 18 13.22 0.38 10.19
CA ALA A 18 12.38 1.10 11.16
C ALA A 18 11.82 0.18 12.28
N GLY A 19 12.20 -1.09 12.31
CA GLY A 19 11.79 -2.05 13.34
C GLY A 19 10.42 -2.67 13.13
N LEU A 20 9.85 -2.58 11.91
CA LEU A 20 8.56 -3.16 11.59
C LEU A 20 8.67 -4.65 11.27
N LYS A 21 7.63 -5.42 11.61
CA LYS A 21 7.46 -6.78 11.10
C LYS A 21 6.82 -6.71 9.72
N VAL A 22 7.65 -6.92 8.69
CA VAL A 22 7.25 -6.73 7.28
C VAL A 22 6.74 -8.02 6.67
N HIS A 23 5.65 -7.92 5.93
CA HIS A 23 5.15 -8.98 5.03
C HIS A 23 4.54 -8.35 3.78
N GLU A 24 4.32 -9.17 2.77
CA GLU A 24 3.62 -8.80 1.55
C GLU A 24 2.41 -9.71 1.40
N ASP A 25 1.26 -9.16 1.09
CA ASP A 25 0.06 -9.94 0.86
C ASP A 25 -0.03 -10.43 -0.61
N PRO A 26 -0.96 -11.32 -0.96
CA PRO A 26 -1.08 -11.84 -2.32
C PRO A 26 -1.44 -10.80 -3.39
N ALA A 27 -1.91 -9.60 -3.00
CA ALA A 27 -2.12 -8.48 -3.91
C ALA A 27 -0.85 -7.64 -4.14
N GLY A 28 0.21 -7.90 -3.36
CA GLY A 28 1.45 -7.12 -3.40
C GLY A 28 1.44 -5.89 -2.50
N ASN A 29 0.46 -5.76 -1.61
CA ASN A 29 0.53 -4.74 -0.57
C ASN A 29 1.68 -5.06 0.38
N ILE A 30 2.58 -4.11 0.60
CA ILE A 30 3.67 -4.23 1.56
C ILE A 30 3.16 -3.70 2.89
N ILE A 31 3.16 -4.52 3.93
CA ILE A 31 2.61 -4.18 5.23
C ILE A 31 3.69 -4.37 6.28
N GLY A 32 4.03 -3.29 6.97
CA GLY A 32 4.94 -3.28 8.10
C GLY A 32 4.17 -3.06 9.40
N ARG A 33 4.09 -4.08 10.26
CA ARG A 33 3.40 -3.96 11.55
C ARG A 33 4.32 -3.44 12.63
N TYR A 34 3.88 -2.36 13.29
CA TYR A 34 4.43 -1.86 14.53
C TYR A 34 3.56 -2.34 15.70
N PRO A 35 4.14 -2.96 16.75
CA PRO A 35 3.36 -3.54 17.84
C PRO A 35 2.68 -2.47 18.70
N GLY A 36 1.49 -2.78 19.19
CA GLY A 36 0.76 -2.00 20.19
C GLY A 36 0.65 -2.72 21.53
N LYS A 37 -0.09 -2.11 22.49
CA LYS A 37 -0.43 -2.74 23.77
C LYS A 37 -1.47 -3.85 23.62
N VAL A 38 -2.23 -3.83 22.52
CA VAL A 38 -3.22 -4.85 22.13
C VAL A 38 -2.84 -5.41 20.77
N GLU A 39 -3.36 -6.58 20.41
CA GLU A 39 -3.06 -7.27 19.15
C GLU A 39 -3.86 -6.69 17.97
N ARG A 40 -5.09 -6.28 18.21
CA ARG A 40 -6.04 -5.72 17.24
C ARG A 40 -7.19 -4.97 17.93
N PRO A 41 -7.95 -4.12 17.23
CA PRO A 41 -7.78 -3.76 15.82
C PRO A 41 -6.50 -2.96 15.59
N ALA A 42 -6.05 -2.84 14.32
CA ALA A 42 -4.91 -2.01 13.95
C ALA A 42 -5.38 -0.65 13.41
N VAL A 43 -4.59 0.39 13.65
CA VAL A 43 -4.64 1.61 12.84
C VAL A 43 -3.79 1.36 11.60
N MET A 44 -4.31 1.67 10.41
CA MET A 44 -3.54 1.56 9.17
C MET A 44 -3.16 2.96 8.68
N THR A 45 -1.95 3.10 8.16
CA THR A 45 -1.49 4.35 7.55
C THR A 45 -0.50 4.07 6.42
N GLY A 46 -0.52 4.91 5.40
CA GLY A 46 0.31 4.79 4.21
C GLY A 46 -0.41 5.32 3.00
N SER A 47 0.04 4.91 1.83
CA SER A 47 -0.52 5.30 0.53
C SER A 47 -0.08 4.29 -0.54
N HIS A 48 -0.26 4.63 -1.83
CA HIS A 48 0.25 3.84 -2.94
C HIS A 48 1.71 4.19 -3.28
N PHE A 49 2.41 3.25 -3.91
CA PHE A 49 3.81 3.43 -4.32
C PHE A 49 4.04 3.31 -5.83
N ASP A 50 2.99 3.04 -6.60
CA ASP A 50 3.00 3.16 -8.06
C ASP A 50 2.71 4.60 -8.49
N THR A 51 2.85 4.88 -9.78
CA THR A 51 2.67 6.21 -10.35
C THR A 51 2.18 6.12 -11.79
N VAL A 52 1.52 7.15 -12.27
CA VAL A 52 1.21 7.32 -13.69
C VAL A 52 2.46 7.61 -14.51
N PHE A 53 2.37 7.44 -15.83
CA PHE A 53 3.42 7.90 -16.74
C PHE A 53 3.60 9.42 -16.61
N HIS A 54 4.84 9.86 -16.40
CA HIS A 54 5.19 11.26 -16.17
C HIS A 54 4.49 11.88 -14.93
N GLY A 55 4.19 11.06 -13.93
CA GLY A 55 3.60 11.49 -12.66
C GLY A 55 4.52 12.39 -11.85
N GLY A 56 3.93 13.09 -10.88
CA GLY A 56 4.66 13.89 -9.89
C GLY A 56 5.40 13.02 -8.88
N ASN A 57 6.35 13.62 -8.17
CA ASN A 57 7.18 12.91 -7.19
C ASN A 57 6.48 12.68 -5.83
N PHE A 58 5.30 13.24 -5.63
CA PHE A 58 4.63 13.25 -4.33
C PHE A 58 3.31 12.47 -4.30
N ASP A 59 2.77 12.14 -5.48
CA ASP A 59 1.51 11.44 -5.63
C ASP A 59 1.65 9.99 -5.15
N GLY A 60 1.03 9.68 -4.02
CA GLY A 60 1.20 8.43 -3.28
C GLY A 60 2.50 8.34 -2.47
N GLN A 61 3.66 8.64 -3.08
CA GLN A 61 4.96 8.51 -2.44
C GLN A 61 5.12 9.38 -1.20
N ALA A 62 4.51 10.58 -1.16
CA ALA A 62 4.54 11.44 0.02
C ALA A 62 3.88 10.75 1.23
N GLY A 63 2.74 10.09 1.02
CA GLY A 63 2.04 9.34 2.06
C GLY A 63 2.82 8.13 2.56
N VAL A 64 3.42 7.37 1.64
CA VAL A 64 4.28 6.23 2.00
C VAL A 64 5.51 6.69 2.79
N CYS A 65 6.19 7.76 2.34
CA CYS A 65 7.37 8.30 3.02
C CYS A 65 7.02 8.87 4.39
N ALA A 66 5.91 9.61 4.52
CA ALA A 66 5.45 10.16 5.79
C ALA A 66 5.10 9.06 6.80
N ALA A 67 4.42 8.01 6.35
CA ALA A 67 4.11 6.85 7.19
C ALA A 67 5.39 6.14 7.67
N LEU A 68 6.34 5.91 6.75
CA LEU A 68 7.61 5.27 7.08
C LEU A 68 8.45 6.11 8.05
N GLU A 69 8.48 7.44 7.87
CA GLU A 69 9.16 8.35 8.79
C GLU A 69 8.50 8.35 10.18
N ALA A 70 7.16 8.31 10.24
CA ALA A 70 6.45 8.17 11.50
C ALA A 70 6.83 6.86 12.22
N ALA A 71 6.93 5.74 11.49
CA ALA A 71 7.39 4.47 12.05
C ALA A 71 8.79 4.56 12.63
N ARG A 72 9.73 5.19 11.88
CA ARG A 72 11.11 5.40 12.30
C ARG A 72 11.18 6.24 13.59
N VAL A 73 10.48 7.37 13.62
CA VAL A 73 10.43 8.25 14.80
C VAL A 73 9.85 7.54 16.01
N MET A 74 8.78 6.76 15.84
CA MET A 74 8.19 5.97 16.93
C MET A 74 9.17 4.94 17.48
N SER A 75 9.89 4.24 16.58
CA SER A 75 10.89 3.24 16.96
C SER A 75 12.06 3.86 17.73
N GLU A 76 12.64 4.95 17.21
CA GLU A 76 13.76 5.66 17.84
C GLU A 76 13.43 6.25 19.22
N ASN A 77 12.18 6.65 19.42
CA ASN A 77 11.71 7.21 20.69
C ASN A 77 11.02 6.19 21.60
N HIS A 78 11.05 4.89 21.24
CA HIS A 78 10.45 3.80 22.01
C HIS A 78 8.97 4.03 22.34
N ILE A 79 8.23 4.64 21.41
CA ILE A 79 6.80 4.91 21.57
C ILE A 79 6.03 3.60 21.40
N THR A 80 5.22 3.23 22.39
CA THR A 80 4.32 2.07 22.31
C THR A 80 2.88 2.56 22.21
N PRO A 81 2.24 2.51 21.02
CA PRO A 81 0.85 2.91 20.85
C PRO A 81 -0.08 1.93 21.53
N TYR A 82 -1.34 2.34 21.75
CA TYR A 82 -2.35 1.42 22.27
C TYR A 82 -2.73 0.33 21.27
N TYR A 83 -3.13 0.74 20.07
CA TYR A 83 -3.35 -0.18 18.95
C TYR A 83 -2.06 -0.44 18.17
N PRO A 84 -1.87 -1.62 17.59
CA PRO A 84 -0.81 -1.82 16.62
C PRO A 84 -1.05 -0.92 15.40
N ILE A 85 0.04 -0.57 14.71
CA ILE A 85 -0.05 0.25 13.49
C ILE A 85 0.46 -0.59 12.31
N ASP A 86 -0.35 -0.71 11.27
CA ASP A 86 0.02 -1.28 9.99
C ASP A 86 0.41 -0.15 9.04
N PHE A 87 1.70 0.00 8.79
CA PHE A 87 2.25 0.88 7.76
C PHE A 87 2.16 0.17 6.42
N ILE A 88 1.46 0.77 5.45
CA ILE A 88 1.13 0.11 4.19
C ILE A 88 1.64 0.89 2.98
N ALA A 89 2.14 0.15 1.99
CA ALA A 89 2.39 0.66 0.64
C ALA A 89 1.61 -0.19 -0.35
N MET A 90 0.67 0.43 -1.06
CA MET A 90 -0.30 -0.24 -1.94
C MET A 90 0.15 -0.18 -3.41
N PRO A 91 0.08 -1.30 -4.16
CA PRO A 91 0.38 -1.33 -5.58
C PRO A 91 -0.83 -1.03 -6.44
N GLU A 92 -0.59 -0.61 -7.70
CA GLU A 92 -1.58 -0.49 -8.77
C GLU A 92 -2.82 0.32 -8.36
N GLU A 93 -2.58 1.44 -7.66
CA GLU A 93 -3.62 2.40 -7.30
C GLU A 93 -4.05 3.18 -8.54
N GLU A 94 -3.09 3.62 -9.34
CA GLU A 94 -3.27 4.44 -10.53
C GLU A 94 -3.81 3.65 -11.74
N GLY A 95 -3.76 2.32 -11.70
CA GLY A 95 -4.22 1.48 -12.79
C GLY A 95 -3.44 1.66 -14.09
N THR A 96 -2.20 2.10 -14.00
CA THR A 96 -1.37 2.46 -15.17
C THR A 96 -1.14 1.29 -16.11
N ARG A 97 -1.01 0.09 -15.59
CA ARG A 97 -0.76 -1.11 -16.41
C ARG A 97 -2.04 -1.87 -16.75
N PHE A 98 -2.93 -2.08 -15.77
CA PHE A 98 -4.10 -2.96 -15.93
C PHE A 98 -5.42 -2.21 -16.02
N GLY A 99 -5.41 -0.88 -15.83
CA GLY A 99 -6.63 -0.08 -15.78
C GLY A 99 -7.43 -0.30 -14.49
N GLY A 100 -8.49 0.46 -14.33
CA GLY A 100 -9.41 0.32 -13.20
C GLY A 100 -8.93 0.91 -11.87
N GLY A 101 -7.64 0.98 -11.60
CA GLY A 101 -7.05 1.55 -10.38
C GLY A 101 -7.48 0.87 -9.07
N LEU A 102 -6.93 1.37 -7.95
CA LEU A 102 -7.29 0.96 -6.58
C LEU A 102 -7.11 -0.54 -6.28
N PHE A 103 -6.29 -1.27 -7.06
CA PHE A 103 -6.21 -2.72 -6.94
C PHE A 103 -5.80 -3.17 -5.54
N GLY A 104 -4.72 -2.60 -4.99
CA GLY A 104 -4.21 -2.96 -3.66
C GLY A 104 -5.24 -2.71 -2.55
N SER A 105 -5.86 -1.53 -2.53
CA SER A 105 -6.87 -1.17 -1.53
C SER A 105 -8.17 -1.97 -1.71
N ARG A 106 -8.60 -2.26 -2.95
CA ARG A 106 -9.75 -3.13 -3.21
C ARG A 106 -9.54 -4.53 -2.66
N ALA A 107 -8.34 -5.11 -2.84
CA ALA A 107 -8.03 -6.43 -2.30
C ALA A 107 -8.20 -6.47 -0.77
N ILE A 108 -7.80 -5.40 -0.07
CA ILE A 108 -7.95 -5.28 1.38
C ILE A 108 -9.42 -5.10 1.81
N CYS A 109 -10.16 -4.19 1.16
CA CYS A 109 -11.48 -3.77 1.65
C CYS A 109 -12.62 -4.60 1.09
N CYS A 110 -12.62 -4.82 -0.24
CA CYS A 110 -13.75 -5.41 -0.97
C CYS A 110 -13.54 -6.89 -1.26
N GLY A 111 -12.29 -7.31 -1.34
CA GLY A 111 -11.88 -8.60 -1.86
C GLY A 111 -11.78 -8.58 -3.39
N VAL A 112 -10.94 -9.45 -3.89
CA VAL A 112 -10.72 -9.74 -5.31
C VAL A 112 -10.64 -11.24 -5.45
N THR A 113 -11.18 -11.80 -6.54
CA THR A 113 -11.17 -13.24 -6.77
C THR A 113 -10.11 -13.65 -7.80
N PRO A 114 -9.62 -14.91 -7.78
CA PRO A 114 -8.72 -15.41 -8.81
C PRO A 114 -9.28 -15.32 -10.23
N ASP A 115 -10.60 -15.46 -10.38
CA ASP A 115 -11.24 -15.36 -11.69
C ASP A 115 -11.26 -13.92 -12.21
N GLU A 116 -11.53 -12.94 -11.35
CA GLU A 116 -11.37 -11.52 -11.71
C GLU A 116 -9.96 -11.21 -12.21
N LEU A 117 -8.93 -11.73 -11.56
CA LEU A 117 -7.53 -11.53 -11.97
C LEU A 117 -7.23 -12.09 -13.37
N LYS A 118 -7.93 -13.13 -13.82
CA LYS A 118 -7.76 -13.73 -15.14
C LYS A 118 -8.44 -12.91 -16.25
N GLU A 119 -9.46 -12.11 -15.89
CA GLU A 119 -10.18 -11.25 -16.85
C GLU A 119 -9.44 -9.93 -17.10
N ILE A 120 -8.76 -9.38 -16.10
CA ILE A 120 -8.01 -8.12 -16.19
C ILE A 120 -6.72 -8.36 -16.97
N LYS A 121 -6.50 -7.59 -18.04
CA LYS A 121 -5.34 -7.72 -18.94
C LYS A 121 -4.72 -6.38 -19.25
N ASP A 122 -3.40 -6.39 -19.36
CA ASP A 122 -2.65 -5.24 -19.87
C ASP A 122 -2.70 -5.14 -21.43
N ALA A 123 -1.99 -4.16 -21.97
CA ALA A 123 -1.92 -3.94 -23.42
C ALA A 123 -1.31 -5.12 -24.20
N ASP A 124 -0.43 -5.88 -23.56
CA ASP A 124 0.23 -7.07 -24.13
C ASP A 124 -0.59 -8.35 -23.92
N LYS A 125 -1.83 -8.25 -23.41
CA LYS A 125 -2.74 -9.35 -23.11
C LYS A 125 -2.27 -10.26 -21.96
N ILE A 126 -1.31 -9.82 -21.17
CA ILE A 126 -0.88 -10.50 -19.95
C ILE A 126 -1.97 -10.26 -18.89
N THR A 127 -2.46 -11.32 -18.27
CA THR A 127 -3.46 -11.20 -17.22
C THR A 127 -2.81 -10.69 -15.92
N LEU A 128 -3.58 -10.00 -15.08
CA LEU A 128 -3.11 -9.60 -13.75
C LEU A 128 -2.74 -10.85 -12.92
N TYR A 129 -3.47 -11.94 -13.08
CA TYR A 129 -3.14 -13.25 -12.50
C TYR A 129 -1.72 -13.71 -12.88
N GLN A 130 -1.37 -13.67 -14.18
CA GLN A 130 -0.05 -14.06 -14.64
C GLN A 130 1.03 -13.08 -14.14
N ALA A 131 0.74 -11.79 -14.16
CA ALA A 131 1.68 -10.78 -13.68
C ALA A 131 2.02 -10.93 -12.19
N LEU A 132 1.04 -11.26 -11.35
CA LEU A 132 1.27 -11.55 -9.93
C LEU A 132 2.16 -12.80 -9.75
N LYS A 133 1.94 -13.86 -10.54
CA LYS A 133 2.80 -15.05 -10.53
C LYS A 133 4.24 -14.72 -10.94
N ASP A 134 4.41 -13.97 -12.02
CA ASP A 134 5.71 -13.56 -12.54
C ASP A 134 6.45 -12.64 -11.54
N TYR A 135 5.68 -11.92 -10.72
CA TYR A 135 6.20 -11.08 -9.66
C TYR A 135 6.59 -11.88 -8.40
N GLY A 136 6.23 -13.17 -8.33
CA GLY A 136 6.56 -14.08 -7.23
C GLY A 136 5.48 -14.19 -6.15
N LEU A 137 4.27 -13.73 -6.42
CA LEU A 137 3.11 -13.87 -5.53
C LEU A 137 2.27 -15.09 -5.89
N ASN A 138 1.37 -15.46 -4.98
CA ASN A 138 0.39 -16.52 -5.21
C ASN A 138 -1.02 -15.94 -5.43
N PRO A 139 -1.46 -15.72 -6.69
CA PRO A 139 -2.78 -15.15 -6.97
C PRO A 139 -3.94 -16.09 -6.61
N ASP A 140 -3.70 -17.38 -6.37
CA ASP A 140 -4.74 -18.29 -5.89
C ASP A 140 -5.13 -18.00 -4.42
N GLU A 141 -4.29 -17.31 -3.69
CA GLU A 141 -4.53 -16.87 -2.31
C GLU A 141 -5.02 -15.42 -2.21
N ILE A 142 -5.37 -14.78 -3.33
CA ILE A 142 -5.71 -13.34 -3.38
C ILE A 142 -6.80 -12.94 -2.39
N GLU A 143 -7.77 -13.81 -2.14
CA GLU A 143 -8.85 -13.56 -1.20
C GLU A 143 -8.36 -13.39 0.25
N SER A 144 -7.19 -13.93 0.59
CA SER A 144 -6.58 -13.79 1.92
C SER A 144 -6.02 -12.39 2.20
N ALA A 145 -5.87 -11.54 1.17
CA ALA A 145 -5.52 -10.13 1.34
C ALA A 145 -6.64 -9.34 2.05
N ARG A 146 -7.88 -9.82 1.96
CA ARG A 146 -9.04 -9.13 2.54
C ARG A 146 -8.97 -9.11 4.06
N LYS A 147 -9.06 -7.90 4.60
CA LYS A 147 -9.18 -7.67 6.05
C LYS A 147 -10.66 -7.57 6.45
N LYS A 148 -10.96 -7.99 7.65
CA LYS A 148 -12.30 -7.80 8.22
C LYS A 148 -12.44 -6.40 8.80
N PRO A 149 -13.63 -5.78 8.74
CA PRO A 149 -13.85 -4.45 9.33
C PRO A 149 -13.43 -4.35 10.80
N GLU A 150 -13.64 -5.41 11.58
CA GLU A 150 -13.27 -5.47 13.00
C GLU A 150 -11.75 -5.54 13.25
N ASP A 151 -10.94 -5.79 12.23
CA ASP A 151 -9.48 -5.82 12.35
C ASP A 151 -8.85 -4.43 12.12
N ILE A 152 -9.64 -3.45 11.64
CA ILE A 152 -9.18 -2.09 11.29
C ILE A 152 -9.89 -1.08 12.21
N ALA A 153 -9.12 -0.38 13.04
CA ALA A 153 -9.63 0.69 13.90
C ALA A 153 -9.85 1.99 13.12
N ALA A 154 -8.92 2.33 12.25
CA ALA A 154 -8.95 3.52 11.39
C ALA A 154 -7.95 3.34 10.24
N PHE A 155 -8.17 4.07 9.15
CA PHE A 155 -7.19 4.28 8.08
C PHE A 155 -6.91 5.79 7.97
N ILE A 156 -5.63 6.15 7.94
CA ILE A 156 -5.17 7.53 7.83
C ILE A 156 -4.18 7.59 6.67
N GLU A 157 -4.45 8.44 5.71
CA GLU A 157 -3.60 8.66 4.56
C GLU A 157 -3.24 10.14 4.42
N LEU A 158 -1.94 10.43 4.32
CA LEU A 158 -1.46 11.71 3.82
C LEU A 158 -1.39 11.62 2.30
N HIS A 159 -2.04 12.54 1.61
CA HIS A 159 -2.03 12.60 0.16
C HIS A 159 -1.97 14.03 -0.35
N ILE A 160 -1.47 14.23 -1.57
CA ILE A 160 -1.58 15.52 -2.25
C ILE A 160 -3.05 15.79 -2.61
N GLU A 161 -3.41 17.05 -2.81
CA GLU A 161 -4.77 17.42 -3.21
C GLU A 161 -5.15 16.90 -4.60
N GLN A 162 -4.19 16.75 -5.50
CA GLN A 162 -4.37 16.45 -6.93
C GLN A 162 -5.24 17.53 -7.65
N GLY A 163 -5.18 18.76 -7.16
CA GLY A 163 -5.98 19.87 -7.68
C GLY A 163 -5.48 21.22 -7.17
N PRO A 164 -5.98 22.34 -7.72
CA PRO A 164 -5.49 23.66 -7.41
C PRO A 164 -6.30 24.42 -6.34
N VAL A 165 -7.31 23.81 -5.71
CA VAL A 165 -8.26 24.52 -4.86
C VAL A 165 -7.63 25.02 -3.56
N LEU A 166 -6.84 24.20 -2.89
CA LEU A 166 -6.16 24.58 -1.66
C LEU A 166 -5.12 25.67 -1.94
N GLU A 167 -4.31 25.48 -2.99
CA GLU A 167 -3.30 26.45 -3.41
C GLU A 167 -3.92 27.79 -3.76
N GLN A 168 -4.99 27.83 -4.59
CA GLN A 168 -5.69 29.04 -4.97
C GLN A 168 -6.32 29.78 -3.78
N ASN A 169 -6.74 29.04 -2.76
CA ASN A 169 -7.30 29.60 -1.53
C ASN A 169 -6.26 29.87 -0.44
N GLN A 170 -4.97 29.67 -0.73
CA GLN A 170 -3.87 29.80 0.22
C GLN A 170 -4.11 28.99 1.52
N LYS A 171 -4.61 27.77 1.36
CA LYS A 171 -4.85 26.82 2.45
C LYS A 171 -3.87 25.67 2.33
N ASP A 172 -3.33 25.25 3.46
CA ASP A 172 -2.40 24.13 3.51
C ASP A 172 -3.13 22.77 3.52
N ARG A 173 -4.45 22.77 3.76
CA ARG A 173 -5.33 21.58 3.84
C ARG A 173 -6.80 22.01 3.96
#